data_aa8f81c0fd7852e80c197fe4712a569c
#
_entry.id   aa8f81c0fd7852e80c197fe4712a569c
#
_cell.length_a   1.000
_cell.length_b   1.000
_cell.length_c   1.000
_cell.angle_alpha   90.00
_cell.angle_beta   90.00
_cell.angle_gamma   90.00
#
_symmetry.space_group_name_H-M   'P 1'
#
loop_
_entity.id
_entity.type
_entity.pdbx_description
1 polymer ?
#
loop_
_entity_poly.entity_id
_entity_poly.type
_entity_poly.pdbx_seq_one_letter_code
_entity_poly.pdbx_strand_id
1 'polypeptide(L)'
;AVTELAIYLSENISDIEVFKFKRPTNYALPYICLNYLPINYGQWINSTGIVNVNVHVPDLKNELPNTKMLQEITERVMELIPKRNSTTEDDEAELIINHHWYYLESDSNCIGDNDNTHFINLRVQVTFTE
;
A
#
# COMPACT_ATOMS: atom_id res chain seq x y z
N ALA A 1 2.75 0.12 12.70
CA ALA A 1 1.82 0.29 11.58
C ALA A 1 2.25 -0.49 10.34
N VAL A 2 3.50 -0.35 9.92
CA VAL A 2 3.96 -1.06 8.71
C VAL A 2 3.90 -2.57 8.88
N THR A 3 4.40 -3.08 10.00
CA THR A 3 4.45 -4.53 10.24
C THR A 3 3.05 -5.15 10.27
N GLU A 4 2.13 -4.55 10.98
CA GLU A 4 0.78 -5.11 11.08
C GLU A 4 0.01 -5.02 9.76
N LEU A 5 0.21 -3.93 9.01
CA LEU A 5 -0.42 -3.81 7.70
C LEU A 5 0.18 -4.81 6.71
N ALA A 6 1.50 -5.03 6.78
CA ALA A 6 2.16 -6.04 5.95
C ALA A 6 1.63 -7.44 6.23
N ILE A 7 1.44 -7.79 7.49
CA ILE A 7 0.86 -9.08 7.88
C ILE A 7 -0.57 -9.20 7.34
N TYR A 8 -1.37 -8.16 7.49
CA TYR A 8 -2.74 -8.15 7.00
C TYR A 8 -2.79 -8.37 5.49
N LEU A 9 -1.94 -7.66 4.72
CA LEU A 9 -1.88 -7.82 3.28
C LEU A 9 -1.38 -9.22 2.89
N SER A 10 -0.37 -9.75 3.58
CA SER A 10 0.15 -11.09 3.31
C SER A 10 -0.91 -12.18 3.50
N GLU A 11 -1.74 -12.03 4.52
CA GLU A 11 -2.79 -12.99 4.82
C GLU A 11 -3.92 -12.95 3.80
N ASN A 12 -4.18 -11.79 3.22
CA ASN A 12 -5.28 -11.59 2.28
C ASN A 12 -4.87 -11.67 0.81
N ILE A 13 -3.57 -11.52 0.52
CA ILE A 13 -3.01 -11.65 -0.82
C ILE A 13 -1.85 -12.63 -0.73
N SER A 14 -2.18 -13.93 -0.70
CA SER A 14 -1.18 -14.96 -0.43
C SER A 14 -0.25 -15.30 -1.60
N ASP A 15 -0.61 -14.91 -2.80
CA ASP A 15 0.15 -15.19 -4.01
C ASP A 15 1.18 -14.11 -4.37
N ILE A 16 1.25 -13.03 -3.60
CA ILE A 16 2.18 -11.91 -3.81
C ILE A 16 3.00 -11.73 -2.55
N GLU A 17 4.33 -11.65 -2.70
CA GLU A 17 5.21 -11.39 -1.55
C GLU A 17 5.08 -9.95 -1.09
N VAL A 18 5.09 -9.76 0.22
CA VAL A 18 5.01 -8.44 0.86
C VAL A 18 6.30 -8.19 1.63
N PHE A 19 7.00 -7.13 1.27
CA PHE A 19 8.26 -6.74 1.91
C PHE A 19 8.04 -5.46 2.73
N LYS A 20 8.85 -5.28 3.77
CA LYS A 20 8.80 -4.11 4.65
C LYS A 20 10.09 -3.31 4.54
N PHE A 21 9.96 -2.00 4.42
CA PHE A 21 11.04 -1.01 4.49
C PHE A 21 12.05 -1.08 3.35
N LYS A 22 12.49 -2.26 2.97
CA LYS A 22 13.49 -2.43 1.93
C LYS A 22 12.95 -3.34 0.84
N ARG A 23 13.02 -2.87 -0.40
CA ARG A 23 12.62 -3.70 -1.54
C ARG A 23 13.66 -4.78 -1.81
N PRO A 24 13.24 -5.91 -2.38
CA PRO A 24 14.19 -6.97 -2.72
C PRO A 24 15.08 -6.55 -3.89
N THR A 25 16.27 -7.13 -3.95
CA THR A 25 17.21 -6.92 -5.04
C THR A 25 17.06 -8.06 -6.05
N ASN A 26 16.98 -7.72 -7.34
CA ASN A 26 16.89 -8.70 -8.43
C ASN A 26 15.71 -9.69 -8.30
N TYR A 27 14.61 -9.19 -7.79
CA TYR A 27 13.41 -10.00 -7.63
C TYR A 27 12.58 -9.93 -8.91
N ALA A 28 12.35 -11.06 -9.55
CA ALA A 28 11.75 -11.12 -10.89
C ALA A 28 10.23 -11.31 -10.89
N LEU A 29 9.60 -11.34 -9.73
CA LEU A 29 8.16 -11.53 -9.60
C LEU A 29 7.50 -10.25 -9.08
N PRO A 30 6.19 -10.11 -9.28
CA PRO A 30 5.47 -8.99 -8.66
C PRO A 30 5.59 -9.04 -7.14
N TYR A 31 5.66 -7.87 -6.51
CA TYR A 31 5.73 -7.78 -5.05
C TYR A 31 5.13 -6.48 -4.55
N ILE A 32 4.85 -6.46 -3.26
CA ILE A 32 4.36 -5.28 -2.56
C ILE A 32 5.42 -4.90 -1.53
N CYS A 33 5.78 -3.63 -1.47
CA CYS A 33 6.74 -3.13 -0.50
C CYS A 33 6.12 -1.98 0.29
N LEU A 34 6.19 -2.07 1.61
CA LEU A 34 5.65 -1.05 2.51
C LEU A 34 6.77 -0.27 3.17
N ASN A 35 6.60 1.03 3.23
CA ASN A 35 7.44 1.88 4.07
C ASN A 35 6.55 2.99 4.65
N TYR A 36 7.11 3.81 5.52
CA TYR A 36 6.32 4.86 6.13
C TYR A 36 7.06 6.19 6.10
N LEU A 37 6.29 7.27 6.10
CA LEU A 37 6.80 8.60 6.35
C LEU A 37 6.80 8.84 7.86
N PRO A 38 7.73 9.64 8.37
CA PRO A 38 7.78 9.90 9.80
C PRO A 38 6.47 10.44 10.34
N ILE A 39 6.08 9.93 11.51
CA ILE A 39 4.89 10.40 12.20
C ILE A 39 5.21 11.75 12.82
N ASN A 40 4.28 12.67 12.66
CA ASN A 40 4.41 13.98 13.26
C ASN A 40 4.02 13.90 14.74
N TYR A 41 5.02 13.83 15.59
CA TYR A 41 4.79 13.80 17.05
C TYR A 41 4.64 15.21 17.55
N GLY A 42 3.70 15.67 17.98
CA GLY A 42 3.93 16.90 18.67
C GLY A 42 2.76 17.78 18.89
N GLN A 43 1.69 17.44 18.35
CA GLN A 43 0.66 18.45 18.44
C GLN A 43 -0.67 17.95 18.98
N TRP A 44 -0.90 16.63 19.01
CA TRP A 44 -2.26 16.21 19.25
C TRP A 44 -2.38 14.83 19.87
N ILE A 45 -3.50 14.63 20.50
CA ILE A 45 -3.92 13.37 21.10
C ILE A 45 -3.96 12.24 20.09
N ASN A 46 -4.25 12.56 18.83
CA ASN A 46 -4.28 11.59 17.73
C ASN A 46 -3.10 11.83 16.83
N SER A 47 -2.19 10.86 16.76
CA SER A 47 -1.08 10.91 15.83
C SER A 47 -1.53 10.29 14.51
N THR A 48 -1.16 10.95 13.42
CA THR A 48 -1.41 10.42 12.08
C THR A 48 -0.08 10.19 11.36
N GLY A 49 -0.04 9.17 10.55
CA GLY A 49 1.12 8.87 9.74
C GLY A 49 0.68 8.38 8.36
N ILE A 50 1.66 8.22 7.49
CA ILE A 50 1.41 7.72 6.14
C ILE A 50 2.24 6.46 5.92
N VAL A 51 1.57 5.38 5.53
CA VAL A 51 2.23 4.17 5.08
C VAL A 51 2.13 4.14 3.56
N ASN A 52 3.26 4.02 2.90
CA ASN A 52 3.29 3.84 1.46
C ASN A 52 3.20 2.34 1.15
N VAL A 53 2.21 1.97 0.36
CA VAL A 53 2.07 0.62 -0.14
C VAL A 53 2.38 0.67 -1.63
N ASN A 54 3.55 0.17 -2.00
CA ASN A 54 4.02 0.21 -3.37
C ASN A 54 3.85 -1.15 -4.02
N VAL A 55 3.06 -1.19 -5.08
CA VAL A 55 2.84 -2.41 -5.86
C VAL A 55 3.81 -2.38 -7.03
N HIS A 56 4.77 -3.30 -7.04
CA HIS A 56 5.80 -3.39 -8.07
C HIS A 56 5.53 -4.59 -8.98
N VAL A 57 5.66 -4.37 -10.27
CA VAL A 57 5.52 -5.42 -11.26
C VAL A 57 6.66 -5.32 -12.27
N PRO A 58 7.33 -6.45 -12.58
CA PRO A 58 8.39 -6.45 -13.59
C PRO A 58 7.86 -6.00 -14.95
N ASP A 59 8.71 -5.28 -15.69
CA ASP A 59 8.36 -4.77 -16.99
C ASP A 59 8.18 -5.89 -18.02
N LEU A 60 7.40 -5.59 -19.01
CA LEU A 60 7.32 -6.41 -20.21
C LEU A 60 8.62 -6.27 -21.01
N LYS A 61 8.74 -7.01 -22.10
CA LYS A 61 9.86 -6.87 -23.02
C LYS A 61 9.95 -5.42 -23.50
N ASN A 62 11.18 -4.95 -23.73
CA ASN A 62 11.48 -3.58 -24.16
C ASN A 62 11.16 -2.51 -23.11
N GLU A 63 11.24 -2.85 -21.83
CA GLU A 63 11.08 -1.92 -20.71
C GLU A 63 9.70 -1.26 -20.65
N LEU A 64 8.69 -1.88 -21.26
CA LEU A 64 7.33 -1.38 -21.20
C LEU A 64 6.65 -1.82 -19.89
N PRO A 65 5.90 -0.92 -19.25
CA PRO A 65 5.22 -1.28 -18.02
C PRO A 65 4.10 -2.32 -18.27
N ASN A 66 4.00 -3.29 -17.37
CA ASN A 66 2.90 -4.26 -17.39
C ASN A 66 1.69 -3.65 -16.67
N THR A 67 1.02 -2.72 -17.34
CA THR A 67 -0.06 -1.94 -16.76
C THR A 67 -1.25 -2.80 -16.34
N LYS A 68 -1.53 -3.85 -17.08
CA LYS A 68 -2.65 -4.73 -16.77
C LYS A 68 -2.43 -5.43 -15.42
N MET A 69 -1.25 -6.01 -15.21
CA MET A 69 -0.93 -6.69 -13.97
C MET A 69 -0.83 -5.70 -12.80
N LEU A 70 -0.23 -4.53 -13.04
CA LEU A 70 -0.19 -3.47 -12.03
C LEU A 70 -1.59 -3.10 -11.56
N GLN A 71 -2.50 -2.89 -12.49
CA GLN A 71 -3.86 -2.51 -12.16
C GLN A 71 -4.60 -3.63 -11.41
N GLU A 72 -4.44 -4.87 -11.84
CA GLU A 72 -5.08 -6.00 -11.18
C GLU A 72 -4.65 -6.15 -9.73
N ILE A 73 -3.34 -6.08 -9.48
CA ILE A 73 -2.81 -6.21 -8.11
C ILE A 73 -3.20 -5.01 -7.26
N THR A 74 -3.10 -3.81 -7.84
CA THR A 74 -3.46 -2.58 -7.14
C THR A 74 -4.92 -2.59 -6.71
N GLU A 75 -5.82 -3.01 -7.58
CA GLU A 75 -7.23 -3.12 -7.26
C GLU A 75 -7.49 -4.12 -6.13
N ARG A 76 -6.76 -5.23 -6.10
CA ARG A 76 -6.87 -6.21 -5.00
C ARG A 76 -6.47 -5.59 -3.67
N VAL A 77 -5.43 -4.78 -3.64
CA VAL A 77 -5.01 -4.08 -2.43
C VAL A 77 -6.05 -3.02 -2.04
N MET A 78 -6.55 -2.27 -3.01
CA MET A 78 -7.54 -1.22 -2.75
C MET A 78 -8.86 -1.77 -2.19
N GLU A 79 -9.21 -2.99 -2.55
CA GLU A 79 -10.39 -3.65 -1.99
C GLU A 79 -10.24 -3.98 -0.51
N LEU A 80 -9.01 -4.12 -0.04
CA LEU A 80 -8.71 -4.47 1.35
C LEU A 80 -8.61 -3.25 2.26
N ILE A 81 -8.41 -2.05 1.70
CA ILE A 81 -8.22 -0.84 2.48
C ILE A 81 -9.31 0.17 2.11
N PRO A 82 -10.17 0.54 3.05
CA PRO A 82 -11.28 1.45 2.75
C PRO A 82 -10.79 2.86 2.43
N LYS A 83 -11.53 3.54 1.58
CA LYS A 83 -11.28 4.93 1.26
C LYS A 83 -11.82 5.82 2.37
N ARG A 84 -11.10 6.88 2.68
CA ARG A 84 -11.59 7.92 3.54
C ARG A 84 -12.57 8.80 2.76
N ASN A 85 -13.55 9.37 3.43
CA ASN A 85 -14.54 10.29 2.83
C ASN A 85 -15.52 9.64 1.85
N SER A 86 -15.81 8.41 2.11
CA SER A 86 -16.91 7.79 1.44
C SER A 86 -18.21 8.48 1.85
N THR A 87 -18.95 8.97 0.87
CA THR A 87 -20.20 9.70 1.10
C THR A 87 -21.43 8.82 0.97
N THR A 88 -21.24 7.52 0.72
CA THR A 88 -22.34 6.59 0.55
C THR A 88 -22.53 5.75 1.79
N GLU A 89 -23.77 5.43 2.11
CA GLU A 89 -24.12 4.64 3.30
C GLU A 89 -23.47 3.26 3.31
N ASP A 90 -23.04 2.77 2.15
CA ASP A 90 -22.42 1.45 2.01
C ASP A 90 -20.94 1.45 2.39
N ASP A 91 -20.39 2.60 2.75
CA ASP A 91 -18.97 2.74 2.98
C ASP A 91 -18.62 2.87 4.46
N GLU A 92 -19.33 2.18 5.29
CA GLU A 92 -18.99 2.01 6.69
C GLU A 92 -17.86 1.02 6.90
N ALA A 93 -17.22 0.57 5.82
CA ALA A 93 -16.10 -0.35 5.93
C ALA A 93 -14.94 0.35 6.62
N GLU A 94 -14.47 -0.26 7.69
CA GLU A 94 -13.36 0.24 8.47
C GLU A 94 -12.28 -0.83 8.53
N LEU A 95 -11.03 -0.40 8.45
CA LEU A 95 -9.91 -1.30 8.69
C LEU A 95 -9.21 -0.84 9.96
N ILE A 96 -9.41 -1.60 11.02
CA ILE A 96 -8.82 -1.33 12.33
C ILE A 96 -7.97 -2.53 12.72
N ILE A 97 -6.67 -2.28 12.96
CA ILE A 97 -5.74 -3.30 13.44
C ILE A 97 -5.06 -2.74 14.68
N ASN A 98 -5.20 -3.40 15.82
CA ASN A 98 -4.57 -2.99 17.08
C ASN A 98 -4.85 -1.52 17.44
N HIS A 99 -6.09 -1.08 17.28
CA HIS A 99 -6.53 0.31 17.53
C HIS A 99 -5.95 1.33 16.55
N HIS A 100 -5.35 0.88 15.45
CA HIS A 100 -4.90 1.76 14.38
C HIS A 100 -5.91 1.71 13.24
N TRP A 101 -6.30 2.88 12.75
CA TRP A 101 -7.27 3.02 11.67
C TRP A 101 -6.53 3.29 10.38
N TYR A 102 -6.85 2.53 9.35
CA TYR A 102 -6.20 2.62 8.04
C TYR A 102 -7.20 3.06 6.99
N TYR A 103 -6.83 4.07 6.24
CA TYR A 103 -7.65 4.59 5.14
C TYR A 103 -6.78 4.83 3.91
N LEU A 104 -7.30 4.45 2.75
CA LEU A 104 -6.66 4.79 1.49
C LEU A 104 -6.85 6.29 1.24
N GLU A 105 -5.74 7.02 1.16
CA GLU A 105 -5.76 8.46 0.92
C GLU A 105 -5.67 8.79 -0.56
N SER A 106 -4.76 8.15 -1.27
CA SER A 106 -4.54 8.43 -2.68
C SER A 106 -3.76 7.31 -3.35
N ASP A 107 -3.80 7.30 -4.66
CA ASP A 107 -2.98 6.43 -5.49
C ASP A 107 -2.19 7.29 -6.48
N SER A 108 -1.06 6.77 -6.91
CA SER A 108 -0.25 7.43 -7.93
C SER A 108 -0.52 6.83 -9.30
N ASN A 109 -0.01 7.48 -10.32
CA ASN A 109 0.11 6.87 -11.63
C ASN A 109 1.24 5.84 -11.63
N CYS A 110 1.34 5.07 -12.70
CA CYS A 110 2.42 4.12 -12.90
C CYS A 110 3.76 4.85 -12.96
N ILE A 111 4.70 4.47 -12.11
CA ILE A 111 6.00 5.11 -11.97
C ILE A 111 7.10 4.12 -12.33
N GLY A 112 8.03 4.54 -13.18
CA GLY A 112 9.18 3.71 -13.54
C GLY A 112 10.21 3.65 -12.41
N ASP A 113 10.85 2.51 -12.27
CA ASP A 113 11.90 2.29 -11.31
C ASP A 113 13.16 1.77 -12.00
N ASN A 114 14.29 1.81 -11.30
CA ASN A 114 15.60 1.52 -11.89
C ASN A 114 15.85 0.04 -12.20
N ASP A 115 15.05 -0.87 -11.69
CA ASP A 115 15.27 -2.31 -11.80
C ASP A 115 14.36 -2.98 -12.82
N ASN A 116 14.03 -2.30 -13.91
CA ASN A 116 13.11 -2.80 -14.93
C ASN A 116 11.75 -3.17 -14.35
N THR A 117 11.30 -2.37 -13.41
CA THR A 117 9.99 -2.50 -12.81
C THR A 117 9.26 -1.17 -12.89
N HIS A 118 7.96 -1.24 -12.84
CA HIS A 118 7.11 -0.08 -12.61
C HIS A 118 6.29 -0.34 -11.36
N PHE A 119 5.90 0.72 -10.68
CA PHE A 119 5.10 0.57 -9.48
C PHE A 119 3.99 1.62 -9.40
N ILE A 120 2.97 1.30 -8.62
CA ILE A 120 1.93 2.22 -8.24
C ILE A 120 2.03 2.41 -6.73
N ASN A 121 2.06 3.65 -6.29
CA ASN A 121 2.09 4.00 -4.88
C ASN A 121 0.69 4.22 -4.36
N LEU A 122 0.34 3.51 -3.30
CA LEU A 122 -0.88 3.74 -2.55
C LEU A 122 -0.52 4.40 -1.22
N ARG A 123 -1.05 5.57 -0.98
CA ARG A 123 -0.87 6.24 0.29
C ARG A 123 -1.98 5.84 1.24
N VAL A 124 -1.59 5.23 2.35
CA VAL A 124 -2.52 4.78 3.37
C VAL A 124 -2.32 5.63 4.61
N GLN A 125 -3.33 6.34 5.00
CA GLN A 125 -3.29 7.11 6.23
C GLN A 125 -3.54 6.19 7.41
N VAL A 126 -2.71 6.34 8.44
CA VAL A 126 -2.85 5.60 9.70
C VAL A 126 -3.17 6.60 10.79
N THR A 127 -4.25 6.37 11.51
CA THR A 127 -4.59 7.17 12.68
C THR A 127 -4.47 6.28 13.91
N PHE A 128 -3.65 6.72 14.85
CA PHE A 128 -3.47 6.00 16.11
C PHE A 128 -4.46 6.55 17.12
N THR A 129 -5.30 5.67 17.64
CA THR A 129 -6.22 6.04 18.71
C THR A 129 -5.80 5.34 20.00
N GLU A 130 -5.95 6.03 21.07
CA GLU A 130 -5.73 5.43 22.38
C GLU A 130 -6.92 4.56 22.81
#